data_27088e5adef5c059ee4ac1374ba8d058
#
_entry.id   27088e5adef5c059ee4ac1374ba8d058
#
_cell.length_a   1.000
_cell.length_b   1.000
_cell.length_c   1.000
_cell.angle_alpha   90.00
_cell.angle_beta   90.00
_cell.angle_gamma   90.00
#
_symmetry.space_group_name_H-M   'P 1'
#
loop_
_entity.id
_entity.type
_entity.pdbx_description
1 polymer ?
#
loop_
_entity_poly.entity_id
_entity_poly.type
_entity_poly.pdbx_seq_one_letter_code
_entity_poly.pdbx_strand_id
1 'polypeptide(L)'
;RQKAQAELQASQEKFALAFQSSPDAITITERDTARYIEVNEGFCRLNGYSAEEVIGRTALEINVWADPSERIQMLDTLKRDGHVRRMEMHGRHRDGSIKMVEVSVNPIQLNNIPCLLLTARDISELKEAQAQVQHLAYHDSLTNLPNRALLLDRLTQQIALLKRHELRGALLFIDLDHFKHINDSLGHPVGDAVLKLVTARLESSVRQEDTVARLGGDEFVVLISGLEGK
;
A
#
# COMPACT_ATOMS: atom_id res chain seq x y z
N ARG A 1 25.00 43.22 -20.43
CA ARG A 1 25.30 41.82 -20.80
C ARG A 1 25.70 40.98 -19.58
N GLN A 2 26.70 41.45 -18.76
CA GLN A 2 27.16 40.69 -17.57
C GLN A 2 26.04 40.38 -16.55
N LYS A 3 25.14 41.34 -16.25
CA LYS A 3 24.04 41.14 -15.29
C LYS A 3 23.04 40.09 -15.77
N ALA A 4 22.65 40.10 -17.04
CA ALA A 4 21.73 39.10 -17.60
C ALA A 4 22.37 37.71 -17.66
N GLN A 5 23.66 37.60 -17.86
CA GLN A 5 24.38 36.33 -17.85
C GLN A 5 24.50 35.76 -16.43
N ALA A 6 24.73 36.59 -15.42
CA ALA A 6 24.74 36.19 -14.01
C ALA A 6 23.35 35.76 -13.53
N GLU A 7 22.29 36.46 -13.92
CA GLU A 7 20.90 36.10 -13.60
C GLU A 7 20.48 34.76 -14.24
N LEU A 8 20.90 34.52 -15.49
CA LEU A 8 20.67 33.25 -16.17
C LEU A 8 21.39 32.08 -15.48
N GLN A 9 22.66 32.28 -15.14
CA GLN A 9 23.44 31.27 -14.45
C GLN A 9 22.87 30.94 -13.07
N ALA A 10 22.49 31.95 -12.27
CA ALA A 10 21.87 31.76 -10.98
C ALA A 10 20.51 31.00 -11.10
N SER A 11 19.73 31.28 -12.15
CA SER A 11 18.50 30.57 -12.43
C SER A 11 18.73 29.10 -12.79
N GLN A 12 19.77 28.84 -13.61
CA GLN A 12 20.16 27.47 -13.99
C GLN A 12 20.63 26.64 -12.78
N GLU A 13 21.49 27.24 -11.94
CA GLU A 13 21.98 26.60 -10.71
C GLU A 13 20.84 26.30 -9.74
N LYS A 14 19.90 27.23 -9.57
CA LYS A 14 18.72 27.04 -8.72
C LYS A 14 17.83 25.91 -9.22
N PHE A 15 17.61 25.85 -10.54
CA PHE A 15 16.83 24.77 -11.14
C PHE A 15 17.53 23.42 -10.97
N ALA A 16 18.83 23.34 -11.27
CA ALA A 16 19.61 22.12 -11.13
C ALA A 16 19.61 21.61 -9.68
N LEU A 17 19.78 22.51 -8.71
CA LEU A 17 19.68 22.16 -7.29
C LEU A 17 18.28 21.62 -6.92
N ALA A 18 17.22 22.31 -7.32
CA ALA A 18 15.86 21.89 -7.02
C ALA A 18 15.51 20.53 -7.67
N PHE A 19 15.96 20.32 -8.91
CA PHE A 19 15.77 19.06 -9.63
C PHE A 19 16.54 17.91 -8.98
N GLN A 20 17.83 18.09 -8.72
CA GLN A 20 18.68 17.03 -8.17
C GLN A 20 18.39 16.72 -6.70
N SER A 21 18.08 17.73 -5.88
CA SER A 21 17.81 17.56 -4.44
C SER A 21 16.41 17.03 -4.14
N SER A 22 15.52 16.93 -5.14
CA SER A 22 14.18 16.38 -4.92
C SER A 22 14.24 14.94 -4.39
N PRO A 23 13.51 14.62 -3.30
CA PRO A 23 13.40 13.25 -2.83
C PRO A 23 12.63 12.36 -3.81
N ASP A 24 11.68 12.92 -4.54
CA ASP A 24 10.91 12.21 -5.55
C ASP A 24 11.74 11.98 -6.81
N ALA A 25 11.53 10.88 -7.47
CA ALA A 25 12.12 10.61 -8.77
C ALA A 25 11.54 11.58 -9.82
N ILE A 26 12.40 12.28 -10.54
CA ILE A 26 12.01 13.16 -11.64
C ILE A 26 12.75 12.73 -12.89
N THR A 27 12.03 12.56 -13.99
CA THR A 27 12.61 12.22 -15.28
C THR A 27 12.05 13.09 -16.39
N ILE A 28 12.90 13.40 -17.36
CA ILE A 28 12.49 14.00 -18.63
C ILE A 28 12.78 12.98 -19.71
N THR A 29 11.76 12.61 -20.47
CA THR A 29 11.86 11.69 -21.60
C THR A 29 11.42 12.38 -22.88
N GLU A 30 12.04 12.06 -24.00
CA GLU A 30 11.55 12.46 -25.31
C GLU A 30 10.24 11.74 -25.61
N ARG A 31 9.22 12.49 -26.05
CA ARG A 31 7.87 11.95 -26.20
C ARG A 31 7.78 10.85 -27.27
N ASP A 32 8.46 11.02 -28.37
CA ASP A 32 8.32 10.15 -29.55
C ASP A 32 9.15 8.87 -29.42
N THR A 33 10.34 8.96 -28.84
CA THR A 33 11.27 7.83 -28.67
C THR A 33 11.17 7.17 -27.30
N ALA A 34 10.54 7.85 -26.32
CA ALA A 34 10.46 7.45 -24.90
C ALA A 34 11.85 7.27 -24.24
N ARG A 35 12.91 7.91 -24.80
CA ARG A 35 14.26 7.84 -24.24
C ARG A 35 14.44 8.87 -23.13
N TYR A 36 15.14 8.47 -22.07
CA TYR A 36 15.52 9.39 -20.99
C TYR A 36 16.50 10.43 -21.51
N ILE A 37 16.14 11.70 -21.33
CA ILE A 37 17.01 12.87 -21.59
C ILE A 37 17.71 13.26 -20.30
N GLU A 38 16.96 13.27 -19.18
CA GLU A 38 17.46 13.69 -17.88
C GLU A 38 16.76 12.93 -16.75
N VAL A 39 17.49 12.59 -15.72
CA VAL A 39 16.98 11.97 -14.49
C VAL A 39 17.67 12.61 -13.28
N ASN A 40 16.97 12.71 -12.16
CA ASN A 40 17.52 13.25 -10.93
C ASN A 40 18.05 12.15 -9.99
N GLU A 41 18.68 12.53 -8.89
CA GLU A 41 19.15 11.59 -7.87
C GLU A 41 18.01 10.79 -7.23
N GLY A 42 16.80 11.38 -7.11
CA GLY A 42 15.61 10.67 -6.65
C GLY A 42 15.27 9.46 -7.50
N PHE A 43 15.36 9.60 -8.83
CA PHE A 43 15.20 8.47 -9.75
C PHE A 43 16.27 7.39 -9.53
N CYS A 44 17.52 7.79 -9.37
CA CYS A 44 18.62 6.84 -9.14
C CYS A 44 18.41 6.03 -7.86
N ARG A 45 17.98 6.68 -6.78
CA ARG A 45 17.64 6.02 -5.50
C ARG A 45 16.43 5.10 -5.61
N LEU A 46 15.38 5.54 -6.32
CA LEU A 46 14.13 4.77 -6.45
C LEU A 46 14.33 3.49 -7.26
N ASN A 47 15.12 3.55 -8.34
CA ASN A 47 15.25 2.46 -9.30
C ASN A 47 16.58 1.71 -9.23
N GLY A 48 17.59 2.24 -8.54
CA GLY A 48 18.91 1.59 -8.36
C GLY A 48 19.84 1.69 -9.57
N TYR A 49 19.56 2.59 -10.53
CA TYR A 49 20.40 2.85 -11.71
C TYR A 49 21.09 4.22 -11.57
N SER A 50 22.29 4.37 -12.12
CA SER A 50 22.89 5.68 -12.28
C SER A 50 22.31 6.43 -13.49
N ALA A 51 22.44 7.76 -13.51
CA ALA A 51 21.99 8.57 -14.65
C ALA A 51 22.69 8.15 -15.95
N GLU A 52 23.98 7.83 -15.90
CA GLU A 52 24.79 7.41 -17.05
C GLU A 52 24.31 6.09 -17.65
N GLU A 53 23.77 5.18 -16.82
CA GLU A 53 23.24 3.90 -17.26
C GLU A 53 21.88 4.02 -17.98
N VAL A 54 21.13 5.11 -17.75
CA VAL A 54 19.73 5.22 -18.23
C VAL A 54 19.54 6.28 -19.31
N ILE A 55 20.33 7.35 -19.34
CA ILE A 55 20.22 8.40 -20.36
C ILE A 55 20.38 7.77 -21.76
N GLY A 56 19.48 8.13 -22.67
CA GLY A 56 19.39 7.56 -24.02
C GLY A 56 18.71 6.20 -24.13
N ARG A 57 18.38 5.55 -23.00
CA ARG A 57 17.61 4.30 -22.97
C ARG A 57 16.15 4.59 -22.66
N THR A 58 15.29 3.59 -22.81
CA THR A 58 13.87 3.67 -22.49
C THR A 58 13.57 2.96 -21.17
N ALA A 59 12.42 3.26 -20.55
CA ALA A 59 11.93 2.59 -19.35
C ALA A 59 11.71 1.08 -19.55
N LEU A 60 11.43 0.64 -20.78
CA LEU A 60 11.30 -0.78 -21.12
C LEU A 60 12.66 -1.49 -21.16
N GLU A 61 13.69 -0.83 -21.74
CA GLU A 61 15.05 -1.38 -21.82
C GLU A 61 15.69 -1.56 -20.43
N ILE A 62 15.34 -0.72 -19.47
CA ILE A 62 15.84 -0.84 -18.08
C ILE A 62 14.86 -1.55 -17.15
N ASN A 63 13.68 -1.98 -17.66
CA ASN A 63 12.70 -2.81 -16.97
C ASN A 63 12.20 -2.26 -15.63
N VAL A 64 11.91 -0.96 -15.55
CA VAL A 64 11.41 -0.30 -14.32
C VAL A 64 9.91 -0.51 -14.07
N TRP A 65 9.19 -1.11 -14.99
CA TRP A 65 7.77 -1.44 -14.85
C TRP A 65 7.62 -2.84 -14.28
N ALA A 66 6.94 -2.98 -13.14
CA ALA A 66 6.66 -4.30 -12.58
C ALA A 66 5.51 -4.98 -13.30
N ASP A 67 4.48 -4.22 -13.67
CA ASP A 67 3.33 -4.67 -14.45
C ASP A 67 3.23 -3.87 -15.77
N PRO A 68 3.41 -4.52 -16.93
CA PRO A 68 3.25 -3.87 -18.23
C PRO A 68 1.85 -3.29 -18.49
N SER A 69 0.81 -3.84 -17.86
CA SER A 69 -0.58 -3.36 -18.03
C SER A 69 -0.79 -1.97 -17.43
N GLU A 70 -0.14 -1.68 -16.30
CA GLU A 70 -0.17 -0.36 -15.66
C GLU A 70 0.46 0.72 -16.56
N ARG A 71 1.54 0.38 -17.26
CA ARG A 71 2.14 1.27 -18.24
C ARG A 71 1.17 1.60 -19.38
N ILE A 72 0.47 0.60 -19.90
CA ILE A 72 -0.53 0.79 -20.96
C ILE A 72 -1.63 1.71 -20.46
N GLN A 73 -2.15 1.48 -19.27
CA GLN A 73 -3.18 2.32 -18.64
C GLN A 73 -2.71 3.77 -18.46
N MET A 74 -1.46 3.97 -18.03
CA MET A 74 -0.85 5.30 -17.90
C MET A 74 -0.79 6.02 -19.26
N LEU A 75 -0.35 5.33 -20.33
CA LEU A 75 -0.27 5.90 -21.66
C LEU A 75 -1.65 6.23 -22.25
N ASP A 76 -2.65 5.39 -22.01
CA ASP A 76 -4.03 5.62 -22.45
C ASP A 76 -4.64 6.83 -21.70
N THR A 77 -4.38 6.95 -20.40
CA THR A 77 -4.76 8.14 -19.62
C THR A 77 -4.09 9.40 -20.16
N LEU A 78 -2.78 9.34 -20.44
CA LEU A 78 -2.04 10.45 -21.01
C LEU A 78 -2.59 10.88 -22.38
N LYS A 79 -2.96 9.92 -23.23
CA LYS A 79 -3.56 10.21 -24.55
C LYS A 79 -4.95 10.84 -24.43
N ARG A 80 -5.79 10.34 -23.51
CA ARG A 80 -7.16 10.80 -23.32
C ARG A 80 -7.22 12.17 -22.66
N ASP A 81 -6.47 12.36 -21.57
CA ASP A 81 -6.61 13.51 -20.66
C ASP A 81 -5.48 14.55 -20.86
N GLY A 82 -4.47 14.24 -21.67
CA GLY A 82 -3.32 15.09 -21.92
C GLY A 82 -2.29 15.11 -20.77
N HIS A 83 -2.56 14.49 -19.65
CA HIS A 83 -1.67 14.38 -18.49
C HIS A 83 -2.05 13.17 -17.63
N VAL A 84 -1.16 12.77 -16.71
CA VAL A 84 -1.46 11.77 -15.67
C VAL A 84 -1.26 12.44 -14.32
N ARG A 85 -2.18 12.23 -13.38
CA ARG A 85 -2.09 12.78 -12.02
C ARG A 85 -2.24 11.67 -11.00
N ARG A 86 -1.22 11.52 -10.14
CA ARG A 86 -1.25 10.69 -8.93
C ARG A 86 -1.75 9.26 -9.19
N MET A 87 -1.30 8.63 -10.27
CA MET A 87 -1.62 7.24 -10.57
C MET A 87 -0.72 6.32 -9.74
N GLU A 88 -1.33 5.43 -8.97
CA GLU A 88 -0.60 4.42 -8.21
C GLU A 88 -0.19 3.27 -9.13
N MET A 89 1.06 2.86 -9.05
CA MET A 89 1.66 1.86 -9.94
C MET A 89 2.76 1.08 -9.22
N HIS A 90 3.14 -0.06 -9.78
CA HIS A 90 4.23 -0.89 -9.27
C HIS A 90 5.51 -0.65 -10.08
N GLY A 91 6.47 0.03 -9.45
CA GLY A 91 7.83 0.20 -9.97
C GLY A 91 8.73 -0.99 -9.61
N ARG A 92 9.68 -1.29 -10.47
CA ARG A 92 10.70 -2.32 -10.24
C ARG A 92 12.06 -1.67 -10.01
N HIS A 93 12.67 -1.96 -8.88
CA HIS A 93 14.05 -1.59 -8.61
C HIS A 93 15.01 -2.60 -9.30
N ARG A 94 16.26 -2.20 -9.54
CA ARG A 94 17.28 -3.01 -10.21
C ARG A 94 17.54 -4.38 -9.56
N ASP A 95 17.42 -4.49 -8.25
CA ASP A 95 17.56 -5.73 -7.50
C ASP A 95 16.35 -6.68 -7.61
N GLY A 96 15.31 -6.27 -8.33
CA GLY A 96 14.07 -7.02 -8.52
C GLY A 96 12.99 -6.71 -7.50
N SER A 97 13.25 -5.93 -6.46
CA SER A 97 12.23 -5.52 -5.49
C SER A 97 11.17 -4.64 -6.14
N ILE A 98 9.92 -4.78 -5.68
CA ILE A 98 8.77 -4.03 -6.19
C ILE A 98 8.44 -2.95 -5.17
N LYS A 99 8.21 -1.74 -5.68
CA LYS A 99 7.83 -0.57 -4.89
C LYS A 99 6.50 -0.03 -5.38
N MET A 100 5.64 0.38 -4.45
CA MET A 100 4.44 1.13 -4.81
C MET A 100 4.82 2.59 -5.02
N VAL A 101 4.55 3.12 -6.22
CA VAL A 101 4.87 4.49 -6.58
C VAL A 101 3.63 5.27 -7.01
N GLU A 102 3.56 6.53 -6.64
CA GLU A 102 2.58 7.49 -7.15
C GLU A 102 3.21 8.28 -8.29
N VAL A 103 2.67 8.14 -9.50
CA VAL A 103 3.23 8.72 -10.74
C VAL A 103 2.37 9.85 -11.24
N SER A 104 3.01 10.95 -11.66
CA SER A 104 2.36 12.01 -12.45
C SER A 104 3.19 12.28 -13.70
N VAL A 105 2.51 12.52 -14.84
CA VAL A 105 3.15 12.78 -16.13
C VAL A 105 2.53 14.01 -16.77
N ASN A 106 3.39 14.97 -17.16
CA ASN A 106 3.00 16.18 -17.84
C ASN A 106 3.79 16.35 -19.13
N PRO A 107 3.14 16.66 -20.26
CA PRO A 107 3.84 17.07 -21.47
C PRO A 107 4.53 18.43 -21.25
N ILE A 108 5.76 18.53 -21.70
CA ILE A 108 6.55 19.77 -21.71
C ILE A 108 7.25 19.93 -23.04
N GLN A 109 7.78 21.12 -23.29
CA GLN A 109 8.69 21.36 -24.41
C GLN A 109 10.09 21.75 -23.87
N LEU A 110 11.12 21.05 -24.34
CA LEU A 110 12.50 21.35 -24.02
C LEU A 110 13.25 21.61 -25.34
N ASN A 111 13.75 22.85 -25.53
CA ASN A 111 14.45 23.24 -26.77
C ASN A 111 13.68 22.88 -28.06
N ASN A 112 12.36 23.11 -28.09
CA ASN A 112 11.44 22.74 -29.16
C ASN A 112 11.25 21.23 -29.39
N ILE A 113 11.77 20.38 -28.51
CA ILE A 113 11.54 18.94 -28.53
C ILE A 113 10.36 18.62 -27.61
N PRO A 114 9.32 17.92 -28.10
CA PRO A 114 8.24 17.44 -27.24
C PRO A 114 8.75 16.41 -26.24
N CYS A 115 8.56 16.65 -24.95
CA CYS A 115 9.04 15.82 -23.86
C CYS A 115 7.90 15.49 -22.88
N LEU A 116 8.13 14.51 -22.04
CA LEU A 116 7.30 14.17 -20.88
C LEU A 116 8.12 14.37 -19.62
N LEU A 117 7.61 15.19 -18.71
CA LEU A 117 8.10 15.29 -17.34
C LEU A 117 7.31 14.29 -16.49
N LEU A 118 7.99 13.28 -15.97
CA LEU A 118 7.42 12.30 -15.06
C LEU A 118 7.99 12.53 -13.66
N THR A 119 7.10 12.54 -12.67
CA THR A 119 7.48 12.49 -11.26
C THR A 119 6.94 11.19 -10.66
N ALA A 120 7.76 10.49 -9.87
CA ALA A 120 7.36 9.29 -9.15
C ALA A 120 7.81 9.38 -7.69
N ARG A 121 6.85 9.20 -6.79
CA ARG A 121 7.07 9.17 -5.34
C ARG A 121 6.92 7.74 -4.83
N ASP A 122 7.89 7.25 -4.06
CA ASP A 122 7.74 6.00 -3.32
C ASP A 122 6.71 6.21 -2.21
N ILE A 123 5.62 5.45 -2.29
CA ILE A 123 4.53 5.47 -1.29
C ILE A 123 4.41 4.14 -0.55
N SER A 124 5.43 3.26 -0.66
CA SER A 124 5.41 1.93 -0.05
C SER A 124 5.23 2.02 1.47
N GLU A 125 6.06 2.80 2.15
CA GLU A 125 5.97 3.01 3.61
C GLU A 125 4.61 3.62 4.02
N LEU A 126 4.09 4.56 3.24
CA LEU A 126 2.79 5.17 3.49
C LEU A 126 1.66 4.13 3.39
N LYS A 127 1.69 3.28 2.37
CA LYS A 127 0.71 2.20 2.18
C LYS A 127 0.79 1.14 3.27
N GLU A 128 1.99 0.75 3.66
CA GLU A 128 2.21 -0.18 4.77
C GLU A 128 1.68 0.40 6.09
N ALA A 129 2.00 1.67 6.39
CA ALA A 129 1.49 2.34 7.58
C ALA A 129 -0.04 2.45 7.57
N GLN A 130 -0.64 2.78 6.43
CA GLN A 130 -2.09 2.83 6.28
C GLN A 130 -2.73 1.45 6.49
N ALA A 131 -2.17 0.40 5.90
CA ALA A 131 -2.63 -0.97 6.07
C ALA A 131 -2.52 -1.42 7.54
N GLN A 132 -1.42 -1.06 8.21
CA GLN A 132 -1.22 -1.37 9.62
C GLN A 132 -2.23 -0.63 10.53
N VAL A 133 -2.47 0.64 10.28
CA VAL A 133 -3.50 1.41 11.03
C VAL A 133 -4.88 0.80 10.82
N GLN A 134 -5.23 0.45 9.58
CA GLN A 134 -6.48 -0.21 9.27
C GLN A 134 -6.59 -1.57 9.96
N HIS A 135 -5.51 -2.34 9.94
CA HIS A 135 -5.46 -3.65 10.62
C HIS A 135 -5.70 -3.50 12.13
N LEU A 136 -5.01 -2.56 12.79
CA LEU A 136 -5.18 -2.28 14.23
C LEU A 136 -6.59 -1.76 14.58
N ALA A 137 -7.24 -1.06 13.65
CA ALA A 137 -8.62 -0.59 13.85
C ALA A 137 -9.65 -1.73 13.87
N TYR A 138 -9.36 -2.88 13.24
CA TYR A 138 -10.31 -3.97 13.05
C TYR A 138 -9.86 -5.31 13.66
N HIS A 139 -8.61 -5.44 14.09
CA HIS A 139 -8.07 -6.68 14.67
C HIS A 139 -7.49 -6.46 16.06
N ASP A 140 -7.53 -7.51 16.88
CA ASP A 140 -6.87 -7.56 18.17
C ASP A 140 -5.35 -7.75 17.99
N SER A 141 -4.54 -6.89 18.59
CA SER A 141 -3.08 -6.85 18.38
C SER A 141 -2.34 -8.09 18.90
N LEU A 142 -2.90 -8.83 19.87
CA LEU A 142 -2.27 -10.01 20.45
C LEU A 142 -2.57 -11.29 19.66
N THR A 143 -3.85 -11.47 19.29
CA THR A 143 -4.37 -12.71 18.72
C THR A 143 -4.59 -12.63 17.21
N ASN A 144 -4.56 -11.42 16.65
CA ASN A 144 -4.90 -11.14 15.26
C ASN A 144 -6.35 -11.45 14.86
N LEU A 145 -7.19 -11.85 15.79
CA LEU A 145 -8.62 -12.04 15.55
C LEU A 145 -9.34 -10.72 15.26
N PRO A 146 -10.47 -10.73 14.56
CA PRO A 146 -11.41 -9.63 14.54
C PRO A 146 -11.63 -9.04 15.94
N ASN A 147 -11.51 -7.73 16.07
CA ASN A 147 -11.85 -7.04 17.28
C ASN A 147 -13.37 -6.74 17.34
N ARG A 148 -13.80 -6.02 18.38
CA ARG A 148 -15.21 -5.65 18.57
C ARG A 148 -15.79 -4.88 17.37
N ALA A 149 -15.01 -3.98 16.75
CA ALA A 149 -15.49 -3.18 15.63
C ALA A 149 -15.77 -4.06 14.39
N LEU A 150 -14.83 -4.94 14.03
CA LEU A 150 -15.00 -5.85 12.90
C LEU A 150 -16.08 -6.89 13.16
N LEU A 151 -16.20 -7.38 14.41
CA LEU A 151 -17.28 -8.29 14.78
C LEU A 151 -18.67 -7.67 14.55
N LEU A 152 -18.88 -6.41 14.97
CA LEU A 152 -20.15 -5.71 14.81
C LEU A 152 -20.49 -5.46 13.33
N ASP A 153 -19.50 -5.13 12.53
CA ASP A 153 -19.67 -4.97 11.08
C ASP A 153 -20.11 -6.30 10.45
N ARG A 154 -19.37 -7.38 10.70
CA ARG A 154 -19.71 -8.73 10.21
C ARG A 154 -21.08 -9.21 10.69
N LEU A 155 -21.41 -8.97 11.95
CA LEU A 155 -22.71 -9.31 12.51
C LEU A 155 -23.84 -8.58 11.76
N THR A 156 -23.67 -7.28 11.47
CA THR A 156 -24.65 -6.50 10.71
C THR A 156 -24.87 -7.07 9.31
N GLN A 157 -23.78 -7.41 8.62
CA GLN A 157 -23.82 -8.01 7.29
C GLN A 157 -24.50 -9.40 7.33
N GLN A 158 -24.14 -10.23 8.31
CA GLN A 158 -24.71 -11.57 8.49
C GLN A 158 -26.22 -11.52 8.79
N ILE A 159 -26.68 -10.64 9.67
CA ILE A 159 -28.10 -10.46 9.94
C ILE A 159 -28.89 -10.15 8.66
N ALA A 160 -28.34 -9.29 7.78
CA ALA A 160 -28.98 -8.95 6.51
C ALA A 160 -29.06 -10.16 5.57
N LEU A 161 -27.99 -10.97 5.48
CA LEU A 161 -27.95 -12.20 4.68
C LEU A 161 -28.89 -13.27 5.22
N LEU A 162 -28.87 -13.53 6.53
CA LEU A 162 -29.73 -14.52 7.17
C LEU A 162 -31.24 -14.21 6.99
N LYS A 163 -31.59 -12.92 7.10
CA LYS A 163 -32.97 -12.46 6.82
C LYS A 163 -33.38 -12.70 5.38
N ARG A 164 -32.47 -12.46 4.42
CA ARG A 164 -32.76 -12.65 2.99
C ARG A 164 -32.98 -14.09 2.60
N HIS A 165 -32.26 -15.01 3.25
CA HIS A 165 -32.25 -16.43 2.91
C HIS A 165 -33.08 -17.30 3.90
N GLU A 166 -33.75 -16.66 4.85
CA GLU A 166 -34.53 -17.33 5.89
C GLU A 166 -33.71 -18.34 6.74
N LEU A 167 -32.39 -18.08 6.85
CA LEU A 167 -31.47 -18.89 7.64
C LEU A 167 -31.37 -18.38 9.08
N ARG A 168 -30.82 -19.21 9.95
CA ARG A 168 -30.50 -18.86 11.34
C ARG A 168 -29.00 -18.71 11.54
N GLY A 169 -28.62 -17.95 12.55
CA GLY A 169 -27.25 -17.82 13.03
C GLY A 169 -27.23 -17.92 14.56
N ALA A 170 -26.04 -18.11 15.09
CA ALA A 170 -25.81 -18.10 16.54
C ALA A 170 -24.64 -17.19 16.88
N LEU A 171 -24.73 -16.56 18.05
CA LEU A 171 -23.64 -15.78 18.63
C LEU A 171 -23.29 -16.41 19.97
N LEU A 172 -22.05 -16.90 20.10
CA LEU A 172 -21.56 -17.52 21.32
C LEU A 172 -20.58 -16.55 21.99
N PHE A 173 -20.83 -16.25 23.26
CA PHE A 173 -19.89 -15.52 24.10
C PHE A 173 -19.10 -16.53 24.94
N ILE A 174 -17.78 -16.40 24.93
CA ILE A 174 -16.85 -17.30 25.60
C ILE A 174 -15.94 -16.46 26.50
N ASP A 175 -15.84 -16.84 27.74
CA ASP A 175 -14.97 -16.24 28.74
C ASP A 175 -14.06 -17.33 29.33
N LEU A 176 -12.79 -17.01 29.61
CA LEU A 176 -11.84 -17.99 30.13
C LEU A 176 -11.83 -17.99 31.66
N ASP A 177 -12.41 -19.03 32.24
CA ASP A 177 -12.43 -19.19 33.70
C ASP A 177 -11.02 -19.10 34.30
N HIS A 178 -10.90 -18.30 35.36
CA HIS A 178 -9.66 -18.11 36.11
C HIS A 178 -8.46 -17.51 35.34
N PHE A 179 -8.68 -16.89 34.18
CA PHE A 179 -7.60 -16.30 33.37
C PHE A 179 -6.78 -15.27 34.17
N LYS A 180 -7.44 -14.42 34.98
CA LYS A 180 -6.74 -13.51 35.88
C LYS A 180 -5.79 -14.23 36.83
N HIS A 181 -6.17 -15.40 37.36
CA HIS A 181 -5.32 -16.18 38.24
C HIS A 181 -4.05 -16.71 37.54
N ILE A 182 -4.18 -17.05 36.26
CA ILE A 182 -3.01 -17.42 35.43
C ILE A 182 -2.05 -16.24 35.34
N ASN A 183 -2.55 -15.04 35.02
CA ASN A 183 -1.73 -13.85 34.93
C ASN A 183 -1.05 -13.49 36.27
N ASP A 184 -1.80 -13.55 37.36
CA ASP A 184 -1.31 -13.19 38.69
C ASP A 184 -0.25 -14.21 39.20
N SER A 185 -0.37 -15.48 38.82
CA SER A 185 0.55 -16.55 39.27
C SER A 185 1.75 -16.78 38.37
N LEU A 186 1.57 -16.67 37.04
CA LEU A 186 2.58 -17.06 36.03
C LEU A 186 3.06 -15.88 35.17
N GLY A 187 2.44 -14.72 35.34
CA GLY A 187 2.78 -13.48 34.63
C GLY A 187 2.06 -13.35 33.28
N HIS A 188 1.95 -12.10 32.80
CA HIS A 188 1.29 -11.76 31.55
C HIS A 188 1.81 -12.51 30.30
N PRO A 189 3.12 -12.80 30.15
CA PRO A 189 3.60 -13.56 28.98
C PRO A 189 2.99 -14.96 28.86
N VAL A 190 2.70 -15.61 30.00
CA VAL A 190 2.03 -16.92 30.01
C VAL A 190 0.56 -16.76 29.65
N GLY A 191 -0.13 -15.73 30.19
CA GLY A 191 -1.48 -15.41 29.83
C GLY A 191 -1.62 -15.12 28.33
N ASP A 192 -0.71 -14.34 27.75
CA ASP A 192 -0.68 -14.06 26.29
C ASP A 192 -0.52 -15.34 25.46
N ALA A 193 0.32 -16.27 25.91
CA ALA A 193 0.48 -17.57 25.25
C ALA A 193 -0.80 -18.41 25.33
N VAL A 194 -1.50 -18.39 26.48
CA VAL A 194 -2.80 -19.07 26.66
C VAL A 194 -3.84 -18.48 25.70
N LEU A 195 -3.94 -17.15 25.58
CA LEU A 195 -4.87 -16.50 24.65
C LEU A 195 -4.60 -16.89 23.19
N LYS A 196 -3.33 -16.96 22.77
CA LYS A 196 -2.94 -17.45 21.43
C LYS A 196 -3.31 -18.92 21.20
N LEU A 197 -3.14 -19.77 22.21
CA LEU A 197 -3.56 -21.17 22.12
C LEU A 197 -5.08 -21.32 22.01
N VAL A 198 -5.84 -20.56 22.79
CA VAL A 198 -7.30 -20.55 22.71
C VAL A 198 -7.75 -20.08 21.34
N THR A 199 -7.13 -19.00 20.81
CA THR A 199 -7.38 -18.50 19.45
C THR A 199 -7.23 -19.62 18.42
N ALA A 200 -6.08 -20.30 18.38
CA ALA A 200 -5.83 -21.37 17.42
C ALA A 200 -6.84 -22.52 17.53
N ARG A 201 -7.26 -22.86 18.76
CA ARG A 201 -8.29 -23.88 18.99
C ARG A 201 -9.66 -23.44 18.51
N LEU A 202 -10.08 -22.22 18.80
CA LEU A 202 -11.36 -21.69 18.34
C LEU A 202 -11.41 -21.64 16.82
N GLU A 203 -10.38 -21.10 16.15
CA GLU A 203 -10.30 -21.06 14.70
C GLU A 203 -10.36 -22.45 14.05
N SER A 204 -9.69 -23.45 14.66
CA SER A 204 -9.74 -24.83 14.15
C SER A 204 -11.07 -25.55 14.41
N SER A 205 -11.92 -25.02 15.27
CA SER A 205 -13.19 -25.63 15.66
C SER A 205 -14.42 -25.07 14.93
N VAL A 206 -14.22 -24.02 14.12
CA VAL A 206 -15.28 -23.35 13.36
C VAL A 206 -15.04 -23.51 11.85
N ARG A 207 -16.06 -23.22 11.05
CA ARG A 207 -15.96 -23.23 9.59
C ARG A 207 -15.33 -21.92 9.09
N GLN A 208 -14.90 -21.90 7.83
CA GLN A 208 -14.29 -20.73 7.22
C GLN A 208 -15.26 -19.53 7.11
N GLU A 209 -16.55 -19.80 6.98
CA GLU A 209 -17.61 -18.79 6.94
C GLU A 209 -17.97 -18.20 8.31
N ASP A 210 -17.60 -18.88 9.41
CA ASP A 210 -17.83 -18.40 10.76
C ASP A 210 -16.79 -17.34 11.16
N THR A 211 -17.10 -16.52 12.15
CA THR A 211 -16.17 -15.52 12.65
C THR A 211 -15.86 -15.78 14.12
N VAL A 212 -14.57 -15.92 14.41
CA VAL A 212 -14.04 -15.86 15.77
C VAL A 212 -13.54 -14.44 16.01
N ALA A 213 -13.89 -13.82 17.12
CA ALA A 213 -13.46 -12.48 17.51
C ALA A 213 -13.00 -12.47 18.96
N ARG A 214 -12.11 -11.52 19.31
CA ARG A 214 -11.74 -11.22 20.69
C ARG A 214 -12.17 -9.81 21.04
N LEU A 215 -12.93 -9.65 22.15
CA LEU A 215 -13.44 -8.34 22.57
C LEU A 215 -12.44 -7.57 23.46
N GLY A 216 -11.57 -8.30 24.14
CA GLY A 216 -10.56 -7.80 25.06
C GLY A 216 -10.37 -8.75 26.23
N GLY A 217 -9.26 -8.64 26.98
CA GLY A 217 -8.98 -9.54 28.09
C GLY A 217 -9.07 -11.01 27.70
N ASP A 218 -9.96 -11.74 28.35
CA ASP A 218 -10.26 -13.17 28.17
C ASP A 218 -11.59 -13.45 27.44
N GLU A 219 -12.22 -12.41 26.88
CA GLU A 219 -13.53 -12.51 26.22
C GLU A 219 -13.39 -12.78 24.72
N PHE A 220 -13.96 -13.91 24.26
CA PHE A 220 -14.05 -14.26 22.85
C PHE A 220 -15.51 -14.34 22.42
N VAL A 221 -15.76 -14.17 21.14
CA VAL A 221 -17.09 -14.33 20.53
C VAL A 221 -16.95 -15.14 19.25
N VAL A 222 -17.85 -16.09 19.07
CA VAL A 222 -17.98 -16.85 17.83
C VAL A 222 -19.33 -16.53 17.19
N LEU A 223 -19.29 -16.05 15.95
CA LEU A 223 -20.48 -15.81 15.12
C LEU A 223 -20.59 -16.96 14.11
N ILE A 224 -21.62 -17.76 14.27
CA ILE A 224 -21.94 -18.91 13.41
C ILE A 224 -23.05 -18.49 12.46
N SER A 225 -22.86 -18.73 11.18
CA SER A 225 -23.80 -18.38 10.12
C SER A 225 -24.36 -19.63 9.43
N GLY A 226 -25.55 -19.48 8.84
CA GLY A 226 -26.10 -20.52 7.95
C GLY A 226 -26.55 -21.80 8.67
N LEU A 227 -27.07 -21.70 9.89
CA LEU A 227 -27.70 -22.84 10.56
C LEU A 227 -29.01 -23.16 9.88
N GLU A 228 -29.12 -24.37 9.30
CA GLU A 228 -30.37 -24.87 8.78
C GLU A 228 -31.30 -25.18 9.97
N GLY A 229 -32.49 -24.58 9.97
CA GLY A 229 -33.51 -24.90 10.97
C GLY A 229 -34.07 -26.31 10.74
N LYS A 230 -33.95 -27.16 11.74
CA LYS A 230 -34.89 -28.32 11.85
C LYS A 230 -36.19 -27.86 12.44
#